data_5a86faaa31453ce31ea7428d2770c0b9
#
_entry.id   5a86faaa31453ce31ea7428d2770c0b9
#
_cell.length_a   1.000
_cell.length_b   1.000
_cell.length_c   1.000
_cell.angle_alpha   90.00
_cell.angle_beta   90.00
_cell.angle_gamma   90.00
#
_symmetry.space_group_name_H-M   'P 1'
#
loop_
_entity.id
_entity.type
_entity.pdbx_description
1 polymer ?
#
loop_
_entity_poly.entity_id
_entity_poly.type
_entity_poly.pdbx_seq_one_letter_code
_entity_poly.pdbx_strand_id
1 'polypeptide(L)' 'MMERKIALSIEEAADYTGIGRNTLRKLVEWKKLPVLKVGRKVLIKTDILEKFMEVNEGCNLRDKGSVKTVTRNAAI' A
#
# COMPACT_ATOMS: atom_id res chain seq x y z
N MET A 1 6.25 -24.46 -4.66
CA MET A 1 5.54 -23.67 -3.85
C MET A 1 5.81 -22.20 -4.01
N MET A 2 4.83 -21.42 -3.83
CA MET A 2 4.99 -20.06 -4.05
C MET A 2 5.50 -19.41 -2.83
N GLU A 3 6.45 -18.55 -3.01
CA GLU A 3 6.92 -17.80 -1.92
C GLU A 3 6.29 -16.45 -1.96
N ARG A 4 5.82 -16.00 -0.85
CA ARG A 4 5.22 -14.73 -0.75
C ARG A 4 6.26 -13.73 -0.30
N LYS A 5 6.39 -12.63 -1.02
CA LYS A 5 7.33 -11.61 -0.61
C LYS A 5 6.77 -10.84 0.57
N ILE A 6 7.64 -10.47 1.48
CA ILE A 6 7.23 -9.67 2.62
C ILE A 6 6.98 -8.23 2.22
N ALA A 7 7.74 -7.72 1.27
CA ALA A 7 7.58 -6.36 0.82
C ALA A 7 7.66 -6.31 -0.70
N LEU A 8 6.95 -5.38 -1.28
CA LEU A 8 6.82 -5.26 -2.73
C LEU A 8 7.17 -3.86 -3.17
N SER A 9 7.74 -3.74 -4.36
CA SER A 9 7.91 -2.44 -4.96
C SER A 9 6.56 -1.91 -5.40
N ILE A 10 6.52 -0.66 -5.84
CA ILE A 10 5.27 -0.08 -6.34
C ILE A 10 4.72 -0.91 -7.50
N GLU A 11 5.60 -1.32 -8.39
CA GLU A 11 5.15 -2.09 -9.55
C GLU A 11 4.64 -3.46 -9.15
N GLU A 12 5.36 -4.11 -8.25
CA GLU A 12 4.92 -5.41 -7.78
C GLU A 12 3.61 -5.29 -7.01
N ALA A 13 3.47 -4.23 -6.23
CA ALA A 13 2.25 -4.01 -5.48
C ALA A 13 1.07 -3.76 -6.42
N ALA A 14 1.30 -3.08 -7.53
CA ALA A 14 0.26 -2.85 -8.50
C ALA A 14 -0.24 -4.17 -9.08
N ASP A 15 0.71 -5.05 -9.41
CA ASP A 15 0.34 -6.37 -9.92
C ASP A 15 -0.38 -7.19 -8.88
N TYR A 16 0.09 -7.13 -7.66
CA TYR A 16 -0.46 -7.95 -6.59
C TYR A 16 -1.87 -7.52 -6.22
N THR A 17 -2.11 -6.23 -6.20
CA THR A 17 -3.40 -5.72 -5.73
C THR A 17 -4.37 -5.38 -6.85
N GLY A 18 -3.87 -5.21 -8.05
CA GLY A 18 -4.71 -4.71 -9.13
C GLY A 18 -4.91 -3.21 -9.10
N ILE A 19 -4.27 -2.51 -8.19
CA ILE A 19 -4.36 -1.05 -8.12
C ILE A 19 -3.29 -0.47 -9.04
N GLY A 20 -3.64 0.51 -9.83
CA GLY A 20 -2.69 1.09 -10.77
C GLY A 20 -1.49 1.71 -10.08
N ARG A 21 -0.35 1.72 -10.76
CA ARG A 21 0.89 2.24 -10.19
C ARG A 21 0.74 3.71 -9.80
N ASN A 22 0.10 4.49 -10.64
CA ASN A 22 -0.05 5.91 -10.34
C ASN A 22 -0.90 6.14 -9.12
N THR A 23 -1.94 5.33 -8.96
CA THR A 23 -2.78 5.42 -7.78
C THR A 23 -1.99 5.05 -6.52
N LEU A 24 -1.20 3.99 -6.62
CA LEU A 24 -0.37 3.61 -5.48
C LEU A 24 0.62 4.70 -5.11
N ARG A 25 1.22 5.35 -6.10
CA ARG A 25 2.14 6.43 -5.82
C ARG A 25 1.46 7.58 -5.11
N LYS A 26 0.24 7.89 -5.51
CA LYS A 26 -0.51 8.94 -4.84
C LYS A 26 -0.86 8.55 -3.41
N LEU A 27 -1.20 7.29 -3.20
CA LEU A 27 -1.51 6.84 -1.86
C LEU A 27 -0.30 6.95 -0.94
N VAL A 28 0.87 6.67 -1.46
CA VAL A 28 2.11 6.82 -0.71
C VAL A 28 2.37 8.30 -0.46
N GLU A 29 2.18 9.13 -1.46
CA GLU A 29 2.37 10.56 -1.35
C GLU A 29 1.45 11.17 -0.32
N TRP A 30 0.23 10.69 -0.28
CA TRP A 30 -0.75 11.19 0.67
C TRP A 30 -0.55 10.59 2.06
N LYS A 31 0.45 9.73 2.20
CA LYS A 31 0.77 9.07 3.46
C LYS A 31 -0.37 8.23 3.98
N LYS A 32 -1.09 7.62 3.07
CA LYS A 32 -2.17 6.70 3.44
C LYS A 32 -1.66 5.28 3.67
N LEU A 33 -0.43 5.01 3.25
CA LEU A 33 0.21 3.71 3.42
C LEU A 33 1.59 3.91 4.01
N PRO A 34 1.95 3.19 5.05
CA PRO A 34 3.34 3.24 5.52
C PRO A 34 4.22 2.49 4.54
N VAL A 35 5.39 3.03 4.28
CA VAL A 35 6.32 2.43 3.33
C VAL A 35 7.70 2.39 3.92
N LEU A 36 8.54 1.54 3.34
CA LEU A 36 9.96 1.50 3.66
C LEU A 36 10.71 2.12 2.50
N LYS A 37 11.65 2.95 2.82
CA LYS A 37 12.50 3.52 1.78
C LYS A 37 13.89 2.95 1.91
N VAL A 38 14.39 2.41 0.80
CA VAL A 38 15.73 1.87 0.78
C VAL A 38 16.41 2.56 -0.37
N GLY A 39 17.19 3.59 -0.06
CA GLY A 39 17.76 4.42 -1.09
C GLY A 39 16.64 5.09 -1.86
N ARG A 40 16.57 4.83 -3.14
CA ARG A 40 15.52 5.40 -3.97
C ARG A 40 14.32 4.47 -4.10
N LYS A 41 14.40 3.30 -3.53
CA LYS A 41 13.32 2.35 -3.65
C LYS A 41 12.29 2.57 -2.57
N VAL A 42 11.04 2.38 -2.95
CA VAL A 42 9.94 2.42 -1.99
C VAL A 42 9.35 1.03 -1.96
N LEU A 43 9.25 0.48 -0.78
CA LEU A 43 8.71 -0.86 -0.60
C LEU A 43 7.50 -0.79 0.31
N ILE A 44 6.48 -1.57 -0.02
CA ILE A 44 5.26 -1.63 0.77
C ILE A 44 5.12 -3.04 1.27
N LYS A 45 4.92 -3.20 2.56
CA LYS A 45 4.79 -4.53 3.13
C LYS A 45 3.50 -5.18 2.65
N THR A 46 3.57 -6.45 2.38
CA THR A 46 2.42 -7.19 1.85
C THR A 46 1.24 -7.18 2.80
N ASP A 47 1.48 -7.37 4.08
CA ASP A 47 0.39 -7.38 5.04
C ASP A 47 -0.24 -6.00 5.18
N ILE A 48 0.53 -4.94 5.01
CA ILE A 48 -0.02 -3.58 5.02
C ILE A 48 -0.96 -3.38 3.83
N LEU A 49 -0.57 -3.91 2.68
CA LEU A 49 -1.42 -3.81 1.50
C LEU A 49 -2.73 -4.54 1.70
N GLU A 50 -2.65 -5.72 2.27
CA GLU A 50 -3.87 -6.50 2.53
C GLU A 50 -4.78 -5.78 3.50
N LYS A 51 -4.20 -5.22 4.54
CA LYS A 51 -4.98 -4.48 5.51
C LYS A 51 -5.59 -3.23 4.89
N PHE A 52 -4.82 -2.55 4.05
CA PHE A 52 -5.29 -1.36 3.38
C PHE A 52 -6.52 -1.67 2.52
N MET A 53 -6.45 -2.75 1.78
CA MET A 53 -7.57 -3.12 0.93
C MET A 53 -8.79 -3.47 1.76
N GLU A 54 -8.57 -4.12 2.87
CA GLU A 54 -9.64 -4.51 3.75
C GLU A 54 -10.37 -3.31 4.33
N VAL A 55 -9.63 -2.34 4.85
CA VAL A 55 -10.26 -1.20 5.49
C VAL A 55 -10.82 -0.18 4.51
N ASN A 56 -10.41 -0.28 3.25
CA ASN A 56 -10.87 0.65 2.24
C ASN A 56 -11.84 0.04 1.24
N GLU A 57 -12.43 -1.09 1.58
CA GLU A 57 -13.45 -1.66 0.72
C GLU A 57 -14.58 -0.66 0.57
N GLY A 58 -15.01 -0.49 -0.66
CA GLY A 58 -16.08 0.46 -0.94
C GLY A 58 -15.63 1.89 -1.08
N CYS A 59 -14.37 2.19 -0.83
CA CYS A 59 -13.89 3.56 -0.96
C CYS A 59 -13.30 3.80 -2.32
N ASN A 60 -13.37 5.05 -2.76
CA ASN A 60 -12.75 5.42 -4.02
C ASN A 60 -11.31 5.83 -3.73
N LEU A 61 -10.35 5.04 -4.19
CA LEU A 61 -8.95 5.29 -3.86
C LEU A 61 -8.38 6.51 -4.55
N ARG A 62 -9.11 7.08 -5.49
CA ARG A 62 -8.65 8.31 -6.13
C ARG A 62 -9.10 9.55 -5.38
N ASP A 63 -9.92 9.37 -4.38
CA ASP A 63 -10.41 10.49 -3.60
C ASP A 63 -9.69 10.49 -2.27
N LYS A 64 -8.74 11.42 -2.14
CA LYS A 64 -7.93 11.48 -0.95
C LYS A 64 -8.77 11.53 0.32
N GLY A 65 -9.87 12.24 0.26
CA GLY A 65 -10.71 12.40 1.44
C GLY A 65 -11.46 11.15 1.84
N SER A 66 -11.66 10.24 0.88
CA SER A 66 -12.39 9.00 1.18
C SER A 66 -11.47 7.88 1.64
N VAL A 67 -10.20 7.98 1.33
CA VAL A 67 -9.28 6.90 1.62
C VAL A 67 -8.91 6.89 3.09
N LYS A 68 -9.06 5.75 3.72
CA LYS A 68 -8.68 5.60 5.12
C LYS A 68 -7.22 5.24 5.21
N THR A 69 -6.53 5.88 6.12
CA THR A 69 -5.12 5.65 6.32
C THR A 69 -4.90 4.35 7.09
N VAL A 70 -3.94 3.59 6.66
CA VAL A 70 -3.48 2.42 7.41
C VAL A 70 -2.17 2.82 8.04
N THR A 71 -2.09 2.81 9.35
CA THR A 71 -0.86 3.14 10.03
C THR A 71 -0.25 1.86 10.55
N ARG A 72 1.05 1.85 10.62
CA ARG A 72 1.72 0.79 11.29
C ARG A 72 1.37 0.92 12.74
N ASN A 73 0.72 -0.04 13.22
CA ASN A 73 0.32 0.05 14.58
C ASN A 73 1.41 -0.34 15.46
N ALA A 74 1.95 0.63 16.05
CA ALA A 74 3.03 0.35 16.88
C ALA A 74 2.59 -0.07 18.20
N ALA A 75 1.41 -0.12 18.40
CA ALA A 75 0.97 -0.42 19.68
C ALA A 75 1.23 -1.79 20.02
N ILE A 76 1.93 -2.35 19.50
CA ILE A 76 2.14 -3.58 19.98
C ILE A 76 2.95 -3.61 21.09
#